data_8ed6c666d321f1ad7b279c690daec8a4
#
_entry.id   8ed6c666d321f1ad7b279c690daec8a4
#
_cell.length_a   1.000
_cell.length_b   1.000
_cell.length_c   1.000
_cell.angle_alpha   90.00
_cell.angle_beta   90.00
_cell.angle_gamma   90.00
#
_symmetry.space_group_name_H-M   'P 1'
#
loop_
_entity.id
_entity.type
_entity.pdbx_description
1 polymer ?
#
loop_
_entity_poly.entity_id
_entity_poly.type
_entity_poly.pdbx_seq_one_letter_code
_entity_poly.pdbx_strand_id
1 'polypeptide(L)'
;MSIEALLKLNVNEHTEKKQNLTYLSWAWAWAEALKADPKATYKVEMFGDKCYMEINGTAMVWVTVTLFDKPMTCQLPVMDSSNKAIPLKGYTAVSKYGKEYRVECDAFAVNTAIMRCMTKALGLHGLGLYIYAGQDLPDDDAPVEKVIITPTQGATDNIPPEELQYLQELAVDLIAICEQEEPKRAWVKLEAENLDDTQKVALWTLLPSKVRSALKRAKEL
;
A
#
# COMPACT_ATOMS: atom_id res chain seq x y z
N MET A 1 2.00 -8.94 24.30
CA MET A 1 2.54 -7.93 23.35
C MET A 1 1.74 -6.65 23.56
N SER A 2 2.23 -5.47 23.21
CA SER A 2 1.49 -4.20 23.37
C SER A 2 1.13 -3.60 22.00
N ILE A 3 0.29 -2.57 21.99
CA ILE A 3 0.00 -1.78 20.77
C ILE A 3 1.29 -1.21 20.16
N GLU A 4 2.24 -0.77 21.00
CA GLU A 4 3.55 -0.28 20.53
C GLU A 4 4.36 -1.35 19.80
N ALA A 5 4.24 -2.62 20.21
CA ALA A 5 4.90 -3.73 19.53
C ALA A 5 4.26 -4.01 18.17
N LEU A 6 2.93 -3.89 18.06
CA LEU A 6 2.22 -4.01 16.78
C LEU A 6 2.60 -2.90 15.80
N LEU A 7 2.75 -1.66 16.28
CA LEU A 7 3.18 -0.51 15.46
C LEU A 7 4.60 -0.68 14.88
N LYS A 8 5.49 -1.39 15.59
CA LYS A 8 6.86 -1.65 15.16
C LYS A 8 7.03 -2.89 14.28
N LEU A 9 5.97 -3.70 14.15
CA LEU A 9 6.06 -4.95 13.41
C LEU A 9 6.16 -4.68 11.90
N ASN A 10 7.21 -5.20 11.28
CA ASN A 10 7.38 -5.12 9.83
C ASN A 10 6.48 -6.16 9.14
N VAL A 11 5.55 -5.71 8.31
CA VAL A 11 4.59 -6.57 7.60
C VAL A 11 4.92 -6.72 6.11
N ASN A 12 6.01 -6.14 5.61
CA ASN A 12 6.29 -6.01 4.18
C ASN A 12 6.36 -7.35 3.44
N GLU A 13 6.93 -8.39 4.07
CA GLU A 13 7.04 -9.74 3.49
C GLU A 13 5.69 -10.46 3.35
N HIS A 14 4.66 -9.97 4.03
CA HIS A 14 3.31 -10.54 4.05
C HIS A 14 2.30 -9.69 3.28
N THR A 15 2.80 -8.77 2.45
CA THR A 15 1.99 -7.88 1.63
C THR A 15 2.09 -8.22 0.15
N GLU A 16 0.98 -8.03 -0.56
CA GLU A 16 0.90 -8.07 -2.02
C GLU A 16 0.51 -6.71 -2.56
N LYS A 17 1.17 -6.26 -3.63
CA LYS A 17 0.78 -5.05 -4.35
C LYS A 17 -0.13 -5.41 -5.51
N LYS A 18 -1.34 -4.82 -5.52
CA LYS A 18 -2.25 -4.90 -6.67
C LYS A 18 -2.60 -3.47 -7.08
N GLN A 19 -2.20 -3.08 -8.30
CA GLN A 19 -2.29 -1.70 -8.76
C GLN A 19 -1.55 -0.74 -7.79
N ASN A 20 -2.19 0.30 -7.30
CA ASN A 20 -1.61 1.28 -6.37
C ASN A 20 -1.86 0.94 -4.89
N LEU A 21 -2.49 -0.21 -4.59
CA LEU A 21 -2.80 -0.60 -3.22
C LEU A 21 -1.92 -1.74 -2.71
N THR A 22 -1.59 -1.66 -1.43
CA THR A 22 -0.89 -2.70 -0.70
C THR A 22 -1.90 -3.51 0.11
N TYR A 23 -1.89 -4.83 -0.07
CA TYR A 23 -2.77 -5.76 0.62
C TYR A 23 -1.97 -6.59 1.61
N LEU A 24 -2.33 -6.52 2.88
CA LEU A 24 -1.76 -7.40 3.91
C LEU A 24 -2.54 -8.71 3.95
N SER A 25 -1.83 -9.84 4.02
CA SER A 25 -2.47 -11.15 4.20
C SER A 25 -3.33 -11.16 5.46
N TRP A 26 -4.65 -11.37 5.32
CA TRP A 26 -5.57 -11.39 6.45
C TRP A 26 -5.27 -12.53 7.42
N ALA A 27 -4.87 -13.71 6.92
CA ALA A 27 -4.57 -14.86 7.75
C ALA A 27 -3.33 -14.64 8.62
N TRP A 28 -2.29 -14.06 8.03
CA TRP A 28 -1.09 -13.68 8.76
C TRP A 28 -1.39 -12.58 9.79
N ALA A 29 -2.10 -11.53 9.37
CA ALA A 29 -2.48 -10.42 10.25
C ALA A 29 -3.28 -10.90 11.46
N TRP A 30 -4.22 -11.82 11.25
CA TRP A 30 -4.99 -12.40 12.34
C TRP A 30 -4.15 -13.28 13.27
N ALA A 31 -3.19 -14.06 12.73
CA ALA A 31 -2.25 -14.83 13.53
C ALA A 31 -1.38 -13.93 14.43
N GLU A 32 -0.90 -12.79 13.91
CA GLU A 32 -0.15 -11.81 14.71
C GLU A 32 -1.03 -11.15 15.79
N ALA A 33 -2.31 -10.88 15.48
CA ALA A 33 -3.27 -10.37 16.46
C ALA A 33 -3.46 -11.36 17.63
N LEU A 34 -3.63 -12.66 17.33
CA LEU A 34 -3.76 -13.70 18.36
C LEU A 34 -2.48 -13.92 19.17
N LYS A 35 -1.30 -13.73 18.58
CA LYS A 35 -0.01 -13.73 19.32
C LYS A 35 0.10 -12.53 20.26
N ALA A 36 -0.41 -11.38 19.84
CA ALA A 36 -0.39 -10.15 20.63
C ALA A 36 -1.41 -10.21 21.78
N ASP A 37 -2.61 -10.67 21.49
CA ASP A 37 -3.71 -10.85 22.44
C ASP A 37 -4.47 -12.15 22.13
N PRO A 38 -4.27 -13.23 22.93
CA PRO A 38 -5.00 -14.49 22.75
C PRO A 38 -6.52 -14.37 22.92
N LYS A 39 -7.03 -13.26 23.48
CA LYS A 39 -8.45 -12.97 23.61
C LYS A 39 -9.00 -12.13 22.44
N ALA A 40 -8.18 -11.89 21.41
CA ALA A 40 -8.59 -11.15 20.24
C ALA A 40 -9.88 -11.74 19.63
N THR A 41 -10.82 -10.88 19.31
CA THR A 41 -12.06 -11.27 18.63
C THR A 41 -12.36 -10.31 17.49
N TYR A 42 -13.13 -10.76 16.52
CA TYR A 42 -13.73 -9.87 15.55
C TYR A 42 -15.24 -10.15 15.41
N LYS A 43 -15.96 -9.13 15.01
CA LYS A 43 -17.41 -9.19 14.77
C LYS A 43 -17.70 -8.50 13.44
N VAL A 44 -18.46 -9.17 12.59
CA VAL A 44 -19.09 -8.56 11.41
C VAL A 44 -20.40 -7.94 11.84
N GLU A 45 -20.62 -6.67 11.55
CA GLU A 45 -21.87 -6.00 11.91
C GLU A 45 -23.01 -6.44 10.98
N MET A 46 -24.17 -6.71 11.59
CA MET A 46 -25.36 -7.17 10.89
C MET A 46 -26.37 -6.03 10.75
N PHE A 47 -27.00 -5.94 9.60
CA PHE A 47 -28.05 -4.97 9.27
C PHE A 47 -29.32 -5.74 8.88
N GLY A 48 -30.12 -6.08 9.90
CA GLY A 48 -31.18 -7.06 9.76
C GLY A 48 -30.61 -8.46 9.54
N ASP A 49 -30.93 -9.07 8.43
CA ASP A 49 -30.44 -10.39 7.98
C ASP A 49 -29.19 -10.31 7.09
N LYS A 50 -28.68 -9.09 6.80
CA LYS A 50 -27.55 -8.85 5.90
C LYS A 50 -26.28 -8.50 6.69
N CYS A 51 -25.13 -9.00 6.23
CA CYS A 51 -23.81 -8.61 6.75
C CYS A 51 -23.23 -7.37 6.04
N TYR A 52 -24.06 -6.60 5.38
CA TYR A 52 -23.72 -5.32 4.73
C TYR A 52 -24.90 -4.35 4.82
N MET A 53 -24.59 -3.07 4.78
CA MET A 53 -25.57 -2.00 4.60
C MET A 53 -25.63 -1.60 3.13
N GLU A 54 -26.83 -1.36 2.63
CA GLU A 54 -27.06 -0.84 1.30
C GLU A 54 -26.98 0.69 1.31
N ILE A 55 -26.12 1.26 0.45
CA ILE A 55 -25.91 2.70 0.32
C ILE A 55 -25.92 3.06 -1.16
N ASN A 56 -26.93 3.82 -1.60
CA ASN A 56 -27.06 4.29 -2.99
C ASN A 56 -26.88 3.17 -4.03
N GLY A 57 -27.46 2.00 -3.78
CA GLY A 57 -27.41 0.85 -4.68
C GLY A 57 -26.07 0.13 -4.73
N THR A 58 -25.20 0.36 -3.74
CA THR A 58 -23.96 -0.37 -3.48
C THR A 58 -24.00 -0.98 -2.08
N ALA A 59 -23.04 -1.86 -1.74
CA ALA A 59 -22.94 -2.47 -0.44
C ALA A 59 -21.69 -2.00 0.31
N MET A 60 -21.82 -1.80 1.63
CA MET A 60 -20.72 -1.50 2.53
C MET A 60 -20.77 -2.44 3.73
N VAL A 61 -19.61 -2.95 4.14
CA VAL A 61 -19.45 -3.84 5.31
C VAL A 61 -18.80 -3.10 6.46
N TRP A 62 -19.09 -3.52 7.70
CA TRP A 62 -18.44 -3.06 8.92
C TRP A 62 -17.90 -4.25 9.69
N VAL A 63 -16.67 -4.11 10.18
CA VAL A 63 -16.02 -5.11 11.02
C VAL A 63 -15.42 -4.42 12.23
N THR A 64 -15.75 -4.93 13.39
CA THR A 64 -15.15 -4.53 14.67
C THR A 64 -14.15 -5.58 15.09
N VAL A 65 -12.89 -5.17 15.30
CA VAL A 65 -11.85 -6.00 15.90
C VAL A 65 -11.61 -5.52 17.33
N THR A 66 -11.55 -6.44 18.27
CA THR A 66 -11.23 -6.14 19.67
C THR A 66 -9.89 -6.76 20.04
N LEU A 67 -8.90 -5.92 20.37
CA LEU A 67 -7.62 -6.29 20.94
C LEU A 67 -7.42 -5.52 22.25
N PHE A 68 -6.89 -6.18 23.27
CA PHE A 68 -6.59 -5.57 24.58
C PHE A 68 -7.83 -4.88 25.18
N ASP A 69 -8.98 -5.53 25.07
CA ASP A 69 -10.30 -5.02 25.47
C ASP A 69 -10.71 -3.70 24.77
N LYS A 70 -10.01 -3.29 23.71
CA LYS A 70 -10.32 -2.09 22.94
C LYS A 70 -10.97 -2.48 21.59
N PRO A 71 -12.24 -2.18 21.37
CA PRO A 71 -12.88 -2.39 20.06
C PRO A 71 -12.50 -1.25 19.09
N MET A 72 -12.16 -1.62 17.86
CA MET A 72 -11.96 -0.69 16.74
C MET A 72 -12.80 -1.15 15.55
N THR A 73 -13.66 -0.28 15.06
CA THR A 73 -14.56 -0.58 13.92
C THR A 73 -14.02 0.09 12.67
N CYS A 74 -13.96 -0.66 11.59
CA CYS A 74 -13.67 -0.18 10.26
C CYS A 74 -14.86 -0.47 9.33
N GLN A 75 -15.03 0.35 8.30
CA GLN A 75 -15.99 0.13 7.22
C GLN A 75 -15.26 0.08 5.87
N LEU A 76 -15.83 -0.67 4.92
CA LEU A 76 -15.28 -0.80 3.58
C LEU A 76 -16.40 -1.06 2.57
N PRO A 77 -16.44 -0.36 1.42
CA PRO A 77 -17.36 -0.73 0.36
C PRO A 77 -16.99 -2.06 -0.26
N VAL A 78 -17.97 -2.78 -0.77
CA VAL A 78 -17.74 -3.96 -1.62
C VAL A 78 -17.25 -3.46 -2.98
N MET A 79 -16.02 -3.79 -3.36
CA MET A 79 -15.31 -3.19 -4.49
C MET A 79 -14.81 -4.23 -5.48
N ASP A 80 -14.73 -3.83 -6.74
CA ASP A 80 -14.06 -4.57 -7.82
C ASP A 80 -12.52 -4.50 -7.71
N SER A 81 -11.83 -5.10 -8.68
CA SER A 81 -10.37 -5.10 -8.77
C SER A 81 -9.76 -3.71 -9.02
N SER A 82 -10.56 -2.74 -9.47
CA SER A 82 -10.17 -1.34 -9.68
C SER A 82 -10.50 -0.44 -8.48
N ASN A 83 -10.91 -1.03 -7.35
CA ASN A 83 -11.32 -0.34 -6.12
C ASN A 83 -12.54 0.57 -6.28
N LYS A 84 -13.40 0.29 -7.27
CA LYS A 84 -14.69 0.94 -7.44
C LYS A 84 -15.78 0.13 -6.76
N ALA A 85 -16.70 0.80 -6.06
CA ALA A 85 -17.84 0.14 -5.43
C ALA A 85 -18.68 -0.60 -6.50
N ILE A 86 -18.98 -1.87 -6.23
CA ILE A 86 -19.79 -2.70 -7.14
C ILE A 86 -21.27 -2.37 -6.90
N PRO A 87 -22.03 -1.96 -7.93
CA PRO A 87 -23.48 -1.83 -7.81
C PRO A 87 -24.11 -3.18 -7.44
N LEU A 88 -25.15 -3.19 -6.59
CA LEU A 88 -25.86 -4.43 -6.20
C LEU A 88 -26.39 -5.22 -7.39
N LYS A 89 -26.80 -4.52 -8.46
CA LYS A 89 -27.23 -5.13 -9.74
C LYS A 89 -26.06 -5.67 -10.58
N GLY A 90 -24.82 -5.42 -10.16
CA GLY A 90 -23.63 -5.71 -10.94
C GLY A 90 -23.51 -4.85 -12.22
N TYR A 91 -22.47 -5.09 -13.01
CA TYR A 91 -22.25 -4.46 -14.32
C TYR A 91 -21.40 -5.35 -15.22
N THR A 92 -21.42 -5.08 -16.51
CA THR A 92 -20.56 -5.76 -17.50
C THR A 92 -19.29 -4.93 -17.69
N ALA A 93 -18.14 -5.57 -17.57
CA ALA A 93 -16.82 -4.97 -17.81
C ALA A 93 -16.19 -5.63 -19.04
N VAL A 94 -15.24 -4.94 -19.67
CA VAL A 94 -14.46 -5.46 -20.79
C VAL A 94 -13.01 -5.62 -20.34
N SER A 95 -12.46 -6.82 -20.54
CA SER A 95 -11.04 -7.10 -20.24
C SER A 95 -10.12 -6.39 -21.24
N LYS A 96 -8.84 -6.26 -20.90
CA LYS A 96 -7.80 -5.72 -21.81
C LYS A 96 -7.69 -6.48 -23.16
N TYR A 97 -8.24 -7.68 -23.23
CA TYR A 97 -8.28 -8.51 -24.46
C TYR A 97 -9.63 -8.41 -25.21
N GLY A 98 -10.49 -7.45 -24.85
CA GLY A 98 -11.80 -7.25 -25.49
C GLY A 98 -12.88 -8.25 -25.07
N LYS A 99 -12.61 -9.13 -24.07
CA LYS A 99 -13.60 -10.10 -23.59
C LYS A 99 -14.50 -9.45 -22.54
N GLU A 100 -15.81 -9.50 -22.74
CA GLU A 100 -16.80 -9.10 -21.75
C GLU A 100 -16.86 -10.10 -20.58
N TYR A 101 -17.02 -9.59 -19.36
CA TYR A 101 -17.26 -10.39 -18.16
C TYR A 101 -18.17 -9.63 -17.19
N ARG A 102 -18.91 -10.39 -16.38
CA ARG A 102 -19.82 -9.83 -15.39
C ARG A 102 -19.07 -9.56 -14.08
N VAL A 103 -19.28 -8.38 -13.52
CA VAL A 103 -18.85 -8.02 -12.15
C VAL A 103 -20.10 -7.97 -11.29
N GLU A 104 -20.12 -8.74 -10.20
CA GLU A 104 -21.29 -8.89 -9.34
C GLU A 104 -20.94 -8.59 -7.89
N CYS A 105 -21.91 -8.00 -7.17
CA CYS A 105 -21.86 -7.83 -5.72
C CYS A 105 -22.42 -9.10 -5.06
N ASP A 106 -21.72 -10.21 -5.26
CA ASP A 106 -22.11 -11.54 -4.74
C ASP A 106 -21.51 -11.83 -3.35
N ALA A 107 -21.81 -13.01 -2.82
CA ALA A 107 -21.29 -13.43 -1.52
C ALA A 107 -19.76 -13.50 -1.49
N PHE A 108 -19.09 -13.80 -2.62
CA PHE A 108 -17.63 -13.81 -2.71
C PHE A 108 -17.06 -12.40 -2.58
N ALA A 109 -17.63 -11.43 -3.28
CA ALA A 109 -17.23 -10.03 -3.22
C ALA A 109 -17.45 -9.45 -1.80
N VAL A 110 -18.59 -9.77 -1.18
CA VAL A 110 -18.91 -9.38 0.20
C VAL A 110 -17.92 -9.99 1.20
N ASN A 111 -17.64 -11.28 1.10
CA ASN A 111 -16.65 -11.94 1.97
C ASN A 111 -15.25 -11.35 1.80
N THR A 112 -14.84 -11.06 0.56
CA THR A 112 -13.57 -10.39 0.29
C THR A 112 -13.50 -9.02 0.96
N ALA A 113 -14.58 -8.23 0.89
CA ALA A 113 -14.65 -6.93 1.55
C ALA A 113 -14.58 -7.06 3.09
N ILE A 114 -15.24 -8.07 3.67
CA ILE A 114 -15.20 -8.35 5.12
C ILE A 114 -13.75 -8.64 5.56
N MET A 115 -13.02 -9.53 4.86
CA MET A 115 -11.64 -9.86 5.22
C MET A 115 -10.69 -8.65 5.07
N ARG A 116 -10.85 -7.85 4.04
CA ARG A 116 -10.12 -6.59 3.87
C ARG A 116 -10.46 -5.57 4.96
N CYS A 117 -11.74 -5.47 5.33
CA CYS A 117 -12.20 -4.59 6.39
C CYS A 117 -11.62 -5.00 7.76
N MET A 118 -11.59 -6.32 8.07
CA MET A 118 -10.97 -6.86 9.27
C MET A 118 -9.47 -6.49 9.34
N THR A 119 -8.74 -6.64 8.22
CA THR A 119 -7.31 -6.29 8.16
C THR A 119 -7.10 -4.78 8.38
N LYS A 120 -7.95 -3.91 7.81
CA LYS A 120 -7.92 -2.47 8.11
C LYS A 120 -8.23 -2.16 9.58
N ALA A 121 -9.17 -2.87 10.19
CA ALA A 121 -9.45 -2.72 11.62
C ALA A 121 -8.26 -3.13 12.50
N LEU A 122 -7.50 -4.17 12.11
CA LEU A 122 -6.22 -4.52 12.73
C LEU A 122 -5.18 -3.40 12.56
N GLY A 123 -5.15 -2.74 11.41
CA GLY A 123 -4.34 -1.55 11.16
C GLY A 123 -4.63 -0.42 12.15
N LEU A 124 -5.90 -0.22 12.54
CA LEU A 124 -6.28 0.78 13.56
C LEU A 124 -5.74 0.41 14.96
N HIS A 125 -5.41 -0.84 15.22
CA HIS A 125 -4.68 -1.29 16.41
C HIS A 125 -3.15 -1.18 16.27
N GLY A 126 -2.64 -0.71 15.12
CA GLY A 126 -1.24 -0.50 14.85
C GLY A 126 -0.57 -1.53 13.94
N LEU A 127 -1.20 -2.68 13.68
CA LEU A 127 -0.59 -3.74 12.85
C LEU A 127 -0.51 -3.31 11.38
N GLY A 128 0.71 -3.02 10.92
CA GLY A 128 0.94 -2.61 9.54
C GLY A 128 0.26 -1.29 9.15
N LEU A 129 -0.02 -0.40 10.11
CA LEU A 129 -0.71 0.86 9.87
C LEU A 129 -0.04 1.70 8.76
N TYR A 130 1.28 1.65 8.66
CA TYR A 130 2.06 2.40 7.68
C TYR A 130 1.80 2.02 6.22
N ILE A 131 1.29 0.80 5.93
CA ILE A 131 0.98 0.40 4.55
C ILE A 131 -0.23 1.13 3.98
N TYR A 132 -1.08 1.69 4.85
CA TYR A 132 -2.27 2.45 4.47
C TYR A 132 -2.00 3.95 4.31
N ALA A 133 -0.79 4.42 4.66
CA ALA A 133 -0.43 5.84 4.52
C ALA A 133 -0.51 6.25 3.03
N GLY A 134 -1.32 7.27 2.75
CA GLY A 134 -1.51 7.81 1.40
C GLY A 134 -2.56 7.09 0.53
N GLN A 135 -3.27 6.09 1.04
CA GLN A 135 -4.31 5.41 0.27
C GLN A 135 -5.60 6.23 0.08
N ASP A 136 -5.88 7.12 1.01
CA ASP A 136 -7.11 7.94 1.03
C ASP A 136 -6.84 9.41 0.63
N LEU A 137 -5.69 9.69 0.02
CA LEU A 137 -5.40 11.03 -0.50
C LEU A 137 -6.20 11.28 -1.78
N PRO A 138 -6.79 12.48 -1.96
CA PRO A 138 -7.40 12.87 -3.22
C PRO A 138 -6.38 12.80 -4.36
N ASP A 139 -6.82 12.42 -5.56
CA ASP A 139 -5.98 12.37 -6.78
C ASP A 139 -5.52 13.75 -7.27
N ASP A 140 -5.86 14.84 -6.58
CA ASP A 140 -5.54 16.21 -6.94
C ASP A 140 -4.19 16.67 -6.36
N ASP A 141 -3.31 17.04 -7.25
CA ASP A 141 -2.07 17.83 -7.30
C ASP A 141 -1.64 18.70 -6.09
N ALA A 142 -1.92 18.33 -4.86
CA ALA A 142 -1.33 19.00 -3.71
C ALA A 142 0.04 18.37 -3.40
N PRO A 143 1.13 19.15 -3.28
CA PRO A 143 2.42 18.64 -2.86
C PRO A 143 2.34 18.25 -1.38
N VAL A 144 1.98 16.99 -1.13
CA VAL A 144 2.13 16.39 0.19
C VAL A 144 3.61 16.08 0.37
N GLU A 145 4.23 16.62 1.42
CA GLU A 145 5.50 16.09 1.91
C GLU A 145 5.33 14.59 2.11
N LYS A 146 5.76 13.82 1.12
CA LYS A 146 5.75 12.37 1.20
C LYS A 146 6.73 11.99 2.29
N VAL A 147 6.22 11.48 3.40
CA VAL A 147 7.03 10.65 4.28
C VAL A 147 7.56 9.53 3.40
N ILE A 148 8.82 9.62 3.01
CA ILE A 148 9.50 8.63 2.17
C ILE A 148 9.70 7.40 3.04
N ILE A 149 8.70 6.49 3.02
CA ILE A 149 8.88 5.15 3.58
C ILE A 149 9.75 4.42 2.57
N THR A 150 11.04 4.37 2.86
CA THR A 150 12.02 3.68 2.02
C THR A 150 11.70 2.19 1.98
N PRO A 151 11.53 1.57 0.78
CA PRO A 151 11.16 0.15 0.66
C PRO A 151 12.23 -0.83 1.13
N THR A 152 13.39 -0.37 1.56
CA THR A 152 14.51 -1.19 2.01
C THR A 152 15.12 -0.60 3.28
N GLN A 153 14.56 -0.96 4.44
CA GLN A 153 15.31 -0.84 5.69
C GLN A 153 16.60 -1.65 5.52
N GLY A 154 17.75 -1.01 5.70
CA GLY A 154 19.05 -1.63 5.63
C GLY A 154 19.87 -1.33 4.36
N ALA A 155 19.31 -0.78 3.31
CA ALA A 155 20.09 -0.47 2.09
C ALA A 155 21.14 0.64 2.29
N THR A 156 21.00 1.44 3.35
CA THR A 156 21.94 2.50 3.73
C THR A 156 22.73 2.19 4.99
N ASP A 157 22.42 1.10 5.72
CA ASP A 157 22.99 0.81 7.03
C ASP A 157 24.50 0.46 6.97
N ASN A 158 24.98 -0.02 5.83
CA ASN A 158 26.37 -0.39 5.60
C ASN A 158 27.16 0.63 4.77
N ILE A 159 26.59 1.82 4.52
CA ILE A 159 27.26 2.87 3.75
C ILE A 159 27.88 3.89 4.71
N PRO A 160 29.16 4.22 4.57
CA PRO A 160 29.81 5.26 5.34
C PRO A 160 29.06 6.61 5.24
N PRO A 161 29.03 7.42 6.32
CA PRO A 161 28.28 8.69 6.33
C PRO A 161 28.67 9.65 5.19
N GLU A 162 29.96 9.69 4.83
CA GLU A 162 30.46 10.53 3.72
C GLU A 162 29.93 10.06 2.36
N GLU A 163 29.89 8.76 2.12
CA GLU A 163 29.33 8.18 0.91
C GLU A 163 27.80 8.35 0.87
N LEU A 164 27.11 8.23 1.99
CA LEU A 164 25.68 8.45 2.07
C LEU A 164 25.33 9.90 1.73
N GLN A 165 26.11 10.86 2.23
CA GLN A 165 25.93 12.27 1.90
C GLN A 165 26.12 12.50 0.40
N TYR A 166 27.16 11.93 -0.21
CA TYR A 166 27.40 12.01 -1.66
C TYR A 166 26.21 11.44 -2.47
N LEU A 167 25.68 10.27 -2.06
CA LEU A 167 24.53 9.66 -2.73
C LEU A 167 23.24 10.49 -2.58
N GLN A 168 23.07 11.18 -1.45
CA GLN A 168 21.96 12.12 -1.24
C GLN A 168 22.08 13.34 -2.16
N GLU A 169 23.25 13.93 -2.29
CA GLU A 169 23.52 15.05 -3.20
C GLU A 169 23.28 14.63 -4.66
N LEU A 170 23.79 13.47 -5.06
CA LEU A 170 23.55 12.91 -6.38
C LEU A 170 22.05 12.65 -6.64
N ALA A 171 21.31 12.16 -5.65
CA ALA A 171 19.86 11.96 -5.77
C ALA A 171 19.12 13.28 -6.02
N VAL A 172 19.49 14.35 -5.31
CA VAL A 172 18.92 15.70 -5.52
C VAL A 172 19.16 16.19 -6.93
N ASP A 173 20.38 16.03 -7.44
CA ASP A 173 20.74 16.42 -8.80
C ASP A 173 19.96 15.66 -9.87
N LEU A 174 19.83 14.32 -9.71
CA LEU A 174 19.07 13.49 -10.65
C LEU A 174 17.58 13.84 -10.64
N ILE A 175 17.02 14.16 -9.47
CA ILE A 175 15.63 14.64 -9.34
C ILE A 175 15.46 15.94 -10.11
N ALA A 176 16.34 16.93 -9.88
CA ALA A 176 16.28 18.23 -10.53
C ALA A 176 16.37 18.13 -12.07
N ILE A 177 17.26 17.26 -12.60
CA ILE A 177 17.39 17.04 -14.05
C ILE A 177 16.13 16.37 -14.62
N CYS A 178 15.54 15.40 -13.90
CA CYS A 178 14.30 14.75 -14.33
C CYS A 178 13.08 15.68 -14.27
N GLU A 179 13.05 16.64 -13.36
CA GLU A 179 12.01 17.68 -13.29
C GLU A 179 12.08 18.67 -14.46
N GLN A 180 13.26 18.86 -15.05
CA GLN A 180 13.47 19.64 -16.27
C GLN A 180 13.11 18.85 -17.55
N GLU A 181 12.47 17.68 -17.42
CA GLU A 181 12.10 16.78 -18.53
C GLU A 181 13.30 16.23 -19.33
N GLU A 182 14.50 16.17 -18.75
CA GLU A 182 15.73 15.66 -19.37
C GLU A 182 16.18 14.28 -18.79
N PRO A 183 15.35 13.23 -18.77
CA PRO A 183 15.71 11.96 -18.12
C PRO A 183 16.90 11.25 -18.77
N LYS A 184 17.17 11.47 -20.06
CA LYS A 184 18.38 10.95 -20.72
C LYS A 184 19.66 11.55 -20.17
N ARG A 185 19.67 12.86 -19.91
CA ARG A 185 20.79 13.55 -19.28
C ARG A 185 21.04 13.05 -17.86
N ALA A 186 19.96 12.84 -17.10
CA ALA A 186 20.04 12.24 -15.76
C ALA A 186 20.63 10.82 -15.80
N TRP A 187 20.23 10.00 -16.80
CA TRP A 187 20.78 8.65 -16.97
C TRP A 187 22.26 8.67 -17.30
N VAL A 188 22.71 9.52 -18.25
CA VAL A 188 24.12 9.66 -18.61
C VAL A 188 24.96 10.12 -17.40
N LYS A 189 24.45 11.07 -16.60
CA LYS A 189 25.10 11.48 -15.36
C LYS A 189 25.26 10.31 -14.40
N LEU A 190 24.18 9.53 -14.17
CA LEU A 190 24.20 8.37 -13.28
C LEU A 190 25.23 7.31 -13.72
N GLU A 191 25.32 7.02 -15.01
CA GLU A 191 26.30 6.06 -15.54
C GLU A 191 27.75 6.55 -15.38
N ALA A 192 27.99 7.85 -15.51
CA ALA A 192 29.32 8.43 -15.35
C ALA A 192 29.89 8.30 -13.93
N GLU A 193 29.03 8.15 -12.91
CA GLU A 193 29.46 8.05 -11.50
C GLU A 193 30.08 6.69 -11.13
N ASN A 194 29.96 5.66 -11.99
CA ASN A 194 30.54 4.32 -11.79
C ASN A 194 30.27 3.71 -10.41
N LEU A 195 29.07 3.88 -9.89
CA LEU A 195 28.67 3.38 -8.56
C LEU A 195 28.76 1.85 -8.50
N ASP A 196 29.16 1.32 -7.36
CA ASP A 196 29.09 -0.13 -7.08
C ASP A 196 27.63 -0.60 -6.83
N ASP A 197 27.43 -1.88 -6.68
CA ASP A 197 26.09 -2.45 -6.55
C ASP A 197 25.40 -2.02 -5.22
N THR A 198 26.16 -1.83 -4.14
CA THR A 198 25.65 -1.37 -2.85
C THR A 198 25.21 0.09 -2.92
N GLN A 199 26.06 0.94 -3.52
CA GLN A 199 25.78 2.35 -3.76
C GLN A 199 24.58 2.56 -4.70
N LYS A 200 24.47 1.73 -5.77
CA LYS A 200 23.30 1.75 -6.67
C LYS A 200 22.00 1.41 -5.94
N VAL A 201 22.02 0.37 -5.11
CA VAL A 201 20.84 -0.01 -4.32
C VAL A 201 20.44 1.11 -3.38
N ALA A 202 21.39 1.71 -2.67
CA ALA A 202 21.14 2.82 -1.75
C ALA A 202 20.60 4.04 -2.48
N LEU A 203 21.25 4.50 -3.57
CA LEU A 203 20.78 5.61 -4.39
C LEU A 203 19.35 5.36 -4.90
N TRP A 204 19.06 4.13 -5.34
CA TRP A 204 17.73 3.79 -5.83
C TRP A 204 16.65 3.94 -4.76
N THR A 205 16.99 3.77 -3.48
CA THR A 205 16.06 4.00 -2.35
C THR A 205 15.82 5.49 -2.08
N LEU A 206 16.81 6.34 -2.36
CA LEU A 206 16.73 7.79 -2.18
C LEU A 206 15.90 8.49 -3.28
N LEU A 207 15.72 7.84 -4.43
CA LEU A 207 15.01 8.43 -5.57
C LEU A 207 13.49 8.20 -5.49
N PRO A 208 12.65 9.21 -5.78
CA PRO A 208 11.20 9.05 -5.92
C PRO A 208 10.82 8.06 -7.04
N SER A 209 9.69 7.37 -6.90
CA SER A 209 9.21 6.39 -7.90
C SER A 209 9.10 6.96 -9.32
N LYS A 210 8.67 8.22 -9.45
CA LYS A 210 8.55 8.92 -10.74
C LYS A 210 9.92 9.05 -11.43
N VAL A 211 10.95 9.44 -10.67
CA VAL A 211 12.33 9.58 -11.16
C VAL A 211 12.92 8.22 -11.52
N ARG A 212 12.74 7.21 -10.66
CA ARG A 212 13.17 5.83 -10.97
C ARG A 212 12.57 5.29 -12.26
N SER A 213 11.29 5.57 -12.50
CA SER A 213 10.59 5.16 -13.72
C SER A 213 11.06 5.93 -14.95
N ALA A 214 11.40 7.21 -14.80
CA ALA A 214 11.96 8.03 -15.88
C ALA A 214 13.36 7.56 -16.28
N LEU A 215 14.23 7.30 -15.29
CA LEU A 215 15.58 6.79 -15.51
C LEU A 215 15.56 5.39 -16.16
N LYS A 216 14.68 4.48 -15.74
CA LYS A 216 14.55 3.16 -16.39
C LYS A 216 14.17 3.26 -17.86
N ARG A 217 13.22 4.15 -18.20
CA ARG A 217 12.82 4.38 -19.60
C ARG A 217 13.95 5.03 -20.41
N ALA A 218 14.72 5.93 -19.80
CA ALA A 218 15.84 6.60 -20.46
C ALA A 218 17.00 5.64 -20.78
N LYS A 219 17.16 4.55 -20.01
CA LYS A 219 18.13 3.49 -20.27
C LYS A 219 17.82 2.70 -21.54
N GLU A 220 16.53 2.53 -21.90
CA GLU A 220 16.06 1.70 -23.01
C GLU A 220 16.03 2.45 -24.35
N LEU A 221 16.34 3.76 -24.35
CA LEU A 221 16.35 4.68 -25.50
C LEU A 221 17.77 5.06 -25.91
#